data_f53ad3b6c19f79b482777d393180e7ae
#
_entry.id   f53ad3b6c19f79b482777d393180e7ae
#
_cell.length_a   1.000
_cell.length_b   1.000
_cell.length_c   1.000
_cell.angle_alpha   90.00
_cell.angle_beta   90.00
_cell.angle_gamma   90.00
#
_symmetry.space_group_name_H-M   'P 1'
#
loop_
_entity.id
_entity.type
_entity.pdbx_description
1 polymer ?
#
loop_
_entity_poly.entity_id
_entity_poly.type
_entity_poly.pdbx_seq_one_letter_code
_entity_poly.pdbx_strand_id
1 'polypeptide(L)'
;MVLKLYVRKSLNLSENEMTKEMIHAGICLCEHETPNDIMIFKVDDNEFFKLIQNSRDIKFENVIRKKKIGDEYVDSWYGILF
;
A
#
# COMPACT_ATOMS: atom_id res chain seq x y z
N MET A 1 16.44 -2.55 3.86
CA MET A 1 14.97 -2.74 3.80
C MET A 1 14.39 -2.09 2.56
N VAL A 2 13.43 -2.74 1.95
CA VAL A 2 12.71 -2.24 0.78
C VAL A 2 11.24 -2.13 1.13
N LEU A 3 10.64 -0.96 0.84
CA LEU A 3 9.20 -0.76 0.96
C LEU A 3 8.57 -0.93 -0.41
N LYS A 4 7.68 -1.90 -0.56
CA LYS A 4 6.87 -2.05 -1.76
C LYS A 4 5.45 -1.62 -1.47
N LEU A 5 4.92 -0.73 -2.30
CA LEU A 5 3.58 -0.19 -2.19
C LEU A 5 2.79 -0.54 -3.44
N TYR A 6 1.75 -1.33 -3.27
CA TYR A 6 0.85 -1.71 -4.35
C TYR A 6 -0.44 -0.89 -4.25
N VAL A 7 -0.69 -0.07 -5.25
CA VAL A 7 -1.82 0.86 -5.26
C VAL A 7 -2.84 0.41 -6.31
N ARG A 8 -4.12 0.45 -5.95
CA ARG A 8 -5.18 0.11 -6.89
C ARG A 8 -5.29 1.16 -7.99
N LYS A 9 -5.04 0.74 -9.19
CA LYS A 9 -5.09 1.58 -10.40
C LYS A 9 -6.48 2.19 -10.62
N SER A 10 -7.52 1.45 -10.29
CA SER A 10 -8.91 1.90 -10.47
C SER A 10 -9.30 3.12 -9.63
N LEU A 11 -8.58 3.41 -8.54
CA LEU A 11 -8.84 4.58 -7.71
C LEU A 11 -8.33 5.88 -8.34
N ASN A 12 -7.47 5.78 -9.34
CA ASN A 12 -6.96 6.92 -10.11
C ASN A 12 -6.48 8.08 -9.22
N LEU A 13 -5.62 7.78 -8.25
CA LEU A 13 -5.10 8.76 -7.31
C LEU A 13 -4.20 9.77 -8.03
N SER A 14 -4.33 11.05 -7.66
CA SER A 14 -3.43 12.11 -8.13
C SER A 14 -2.03 11.93 -7.54
N GLU A 15 -1.04 12.63 -8.10
CA GLU A 15 0.33 12.62 -7.56
C GLU A 15 0.38 13.07 -6.11
N ASN A 16 -0.39 14.09 -5.74
CA ASN A 16 -0.46 14.56 -4.36
C ASN A 16 -1.07 13.52 -3.43
N GLU A 17 -2.11 12.85 -3.85
CA GLU A 17 -2.71 11.76 -3.09
C GLU A 17 -1.75 10.59 -2.94
N MET A 18 -1.04 10.22 -4.01
CA MET A 18 0.00 9.19 -3.96
C MET A 18 1.11 9.54 -2.97
N THR A 19 1.56 10.79 -2.96
CA THR A 19 2.57 11.27 -2.02
C THR A 19 2.09 11.13 -0.57
N LYS A 20 0.86 11.52 -0.28
CA LYS A 20 0.27 11.35 1.04
C LYS A 20 0.21 9.88 1.46
N GLU A 21 -0.18 8.99 0.56
CA GLU A 21 -0.25 7.57 0.85
C GLU A 21 1.14 6.96 1.09
N MET A 22 2.16 7.44 0.38
CA MET A 22 3.54 7.04 0.64
C MET A 22 4.00 7.45 2.04
N ILE A 23 3.66 8.66 2.47
CA ILE A 23 3.97 9.13 3.83
C ILE A 23 3.28 8.24 4.86
N HIS A 24 2.01 7.93 4.65
CA HIS A 24 1.27 7.03 5.54
C HIS A 24 1.91 5.64 5.60
N ALA A 25 2.32 5.10 4.46
CA ALA A 25 2.99 3.81 4.41
C ALA A 25 4.30 3.83 5.21
N GLY A 26 5.07 4.89 5.08
CA GLY A 26 6.29 5.10 5.85
C GLY A 26 6.02 5.15 7.36
N ILE A 27 5.01 5.90 7.78
CA ILE A 27 4.62 5.99 9.19
C ILE A 27 4.18 4.63 9.73
N CYS A 28 3.38 3.88 8.97
CA CYS A 28 2.86 2.60 9.43
C CYS A 28 3.91 1.47 9.47
N LEU A 29 4.86 1.47 8.54
CA LEU A 29 5.78 0.36 8.34
C LEU A 29 7.24 0.67 8.69
N CYS A 30 7.64 1.92 8.67
CA CYS A 30 9.03 2.34 8.84
C CYS A 30 9.24 3.22 10.08
N GLU A 31 8.66 2.82 11.22
CA GLU A 31 8.66 3.65 12.44
C GLU A 31 10.07 4.03 12.92
N HIS A 32 11.04 3.16 12.77
CA HIS A 32 12.38 3.33 13.35
C HIS A 32 13.49 3.42 12.33
N GLU A 33 13.22 3.10 11.07
CA GLU A 33 14.25 3.06 10.04
C GLU A 33 13.71 3.58 8.71
N THR A 34 14.57 4.27 7.97
CA THR A 34 14.27 4.67 6.60
C THR A 34 14.56 3.50 5.66
N PRO A 35 13.65 3.11 4.76
CA PRO A 35 13.94 2.04 3.82
C PRO A 35 15.03 2.44 2.85
N ASN A 36 15.83 1.45 2.41
CA ASN A 36 16.89 1.67 1.43
C ASN A 36 16.32 2.04 0.06
N ASP A 37 15.13 1.52 -0.25
CA ASP A 37 14.46 1.77 -1.51
C ASP A 37 12.94 1.74 -1.31
N ILE A 38 12.24 2.47 -2.16
CA ILE A 38 10.78 2.51 -2.18
C ILE A 38 10.33 2.21 -3.61
N MET A 39 9.52 1.18 -3.75
CA MET A 39 8.97 0.76 -5.03
C MET A 39 7.45 0.89 -5.00
N ILE A 40 6.90 1.60 -5.98
CA ILE A 40 5.46 1.81 -6.10
C ILE A 40 4.95 1.14 -7.36
N PHE A 41 3.93 0.30 -7.20
CA PHE A 41 3.30 -0.41 -8.30
C PHE A 41 1.82 -0.04 -8.37
N LYS A 42 1.37 0.36 -9.55
CA LYS A 42 -0.06 0.50 -9.82
C LYS A 42 -0.54 -0.82 -10.42
N VAL A 43 -1.48 -1.46 -9.74
CA VAL A 43 -1.98 -2.78 -10.12
C VAL A 43 -3.48 -2.75 -10.36
N ASP A 44 -3.97 -3.64 -11.21
CA ASP A 44 -5.40 -3.77 -11.41
C ASP A 44 -6.07 -4.44 -10.20
N ASP A 45 -7.39 -4.41 -10.16
CA ASP A 45 -8.14 -4.92 -9.00
C ASP A 45 -7.93 -6.42 -8.80
N ASN A 46 -7.81 -7.19 -9.86
CA ASN A 46 -7.60 -8.64 -9.74
C ASN A 46 -6.25 -8.95 -9.11
N GLU A 47 -5.19 -8.29 -9.54
CA GLU A 47 -3.87 -8.44 -8.93
C GLU A 47 -3.87 -7.97 -7.48
N PHE A 48 -4.52 -6.85 -7.22
CA PHE A 48 -4.60 -6.29 -5.87
C PHE A 48 -5.28 -7.26 -4.90
N PHE A 49 -6.42 -7.81 -5.28
CA PHE A 49 -7.15 -8.76 -4.42
C PHE A 49 -6.38 -10.06 -4.21
N LYS A 50 -5.62 -10.52 -5.19
CA LYS A 50 -4.74 -11.68 -5.02
C LYS A 50 -3.65 -11.41 -3.98
N LEU A 51 -3.05 -10.21 -4.02
CA LEU A 51 -2.05 -9.80 -3.04
C LEU A 51 -2.64 -9.80 -1.62
N ILE A 52 -3.84 -9.24 -1.46
CA ILE A 52 -4.52 -9.21 -0.17
C ILE A 52 -4.84 -10.63 0.33
N GLN A 53 -5.32 -11.51 -0.53
CA GLN A 53 -5.62 -12.90 -0.16
C GLN A 53 -4.38 -13.62 0.37
N ASN A 54 -3.21 -13.34 -0.20
CA ASN A 54 -1.96 -13.95 0.20
C ASN A 54 -1.25 -13.23 1.35
N SER A 55 -1.76 -12.08 1.79
CA SER A 55 -1.10 -11.24 2.79
C SER A 55 -0.89 -11.92 4.14
N ARG A 56 -1.77 -12.83 4.52
CA ARG A 56 -1.69 -13.57 5.78
C ARG A 56 -0.54 -14.55 5.85
N ASP A 57 -0.08 -15.02 4.70
CA ASP A 57 0.99 -16.01 4.60
C ASP A 57 2.37 -15.35 4.47
N ILE A 58 2.40 -14.03 4.40
CA ILE A 58 3.63 -13.26 4.24
C ILE A 58 4.27 -13.04 5.62
N LYS A 59 5.54 -13.40 5.74
CA LYS A 59 6.31 -13.29 6.98
C LYS A 59 6.86 -11.89 7.27
N PHE A 60 6.72 -10.98 6.32
CA PHE A 60 7.20 -9.60 6.44
C PHE A 60 6.11 -8.69 6.98
N GLU A 61 6.52 -7.57 7.56
CA GLU A 61 5.55 -6.55 8.00
C GLU A 61 4.78 -6.04 6.79
N ASN A 62 3.46 -6.00 6.92
CA ASN A 62 2.58 -5.54 5.86
C ASN A 62 1.34 -4.87 6.43
N VAL A 63 0.73 -4.00 5.64
CA VAL A 63 -0.48 -3.28 6.02
C VAL A 63 -1.36 -3.04 4.81
N ILE A 64 -2.67 -3.11 5.03
CA ILE A 64 -3.68 -2.75 4.03
C ILE A 64 -4.31 -1.45 4.48
N ARG A 65 -4.22 -0.43 3.64
CA ARG A 65 -4.81 0.88 3.93
C ARG A 65 -6.21 0.97 3.34
N LYS A 66 -7.16 1.38 4.17
CA LYS A 66 -8.53 1.66 3.73
C LYS A 66 -8.73 3.15 3.53
N LYS A 67 -9.47 3.51 2.50
CA LYS A 67 -9.83 4.88 2.19
C LYS A 67 -11.36 4.99 2.15
N LYS A 68 -11.89 6.05 2.74
CA LYS A 68 -13.33 6.32 2.69
C LYS A 68 -13.67 7.00 1.36
N ILE A 69 -14.57 6.39 0.61
CA ILE A 69 -15.13 6.96 -0.62
C ILE A 69 -16.65 6.98 -0.45
N GLY A 70 -17.24 8.18 -0.39
CA GLY A 70 -18.63 8.32 -0.02
C GLY A 70 -18.88 7.80 1.40
N ASP A 71 -19.79 6.85 1.55
CA ASP A 71 -20.13 6.23 2.83
C ASP A 71 -19.42 4.88 3.04
N GLU A 72 -18.60 4.43 2.09
CA GLU A 72 -17.94 3.14 2.13
C GLU A 72 -16.43 3.26 2.30
N TYR A 73 -15.85 2.28 3.00
CA TYR A 73 -14.41 2.11 3.07
C TYR A 73 -13.97 1.07 2.06
N VAL A 74 -12.99 1.43 1.23
CA VAL A 74 -12.41 0.53 0.23
C VAL A 74 -10.92 0.37 0.48
N ASP A 75 -10.37 -0.80 0.14
CA ASP A 75 -8.93 -1.02 0.21
C ASP A 75 -8.24 -0.17 -0.85
N SER A 76 -7.32 0.68 -0.44
CA SER A 76 -6.65 1.64 -1.33
C SER A 76 -5.28 1.15 -1.77
N TRP A 77 -4.45 0.74 -0.83
CA TRP A 77 -3.12 0.22 -1.13
C TRP A 77 -2.72 -0.87 -0.15
N TYR A 78 -1.74 -1.66 -0.57
CA TYR A 78 -1.11 -2.71 0.23
C TYR A 78 0.40 -2.42 0.28
N GLY A 79 0.92 -2.28 1.49
CA GLY A 79 2.33 -2.04 1.71
C GLY A 79 3.01 -3.22 2.39
N ILE A 80 4.22 -3.54 1.95
CA ILE A 80 5.04 -4.59 2.55
C ILE A 80 6.48 -4.09 2.71
N LEU A 81 7.05 -4.35 3.87
CA LEU A 81 8.44 -3.98 4.20
C LEU A 81 9.27 -5.25 4.35
N PHE A 82 10.34 -5.34 3.58
CA PHE A 82 11.22 -6.52 3.67
C PHE A 82 12.69 -6.21 3.37
#